data_fe6de75ce0168c9fe9694997ca1723a9
#
_entry.id   fe6de75ce0168c9fe9694997ca1723a9
#
_cell.length_a   1.000
_cell.length_b   1.000
_cell.length_c   1.000
_cell.angle_alpha   90.00
_cell.angle_beta   90.00
_cell.angle_gamma   90.00
#
_symmetry.space_group_name_H-M   'P 1'
#
loop_
_entity.id
_entity.type
_entity.pdbx_description
1 polymer ?
#
loop_
_entity_poly.entity_id
_entity_poly.type
_entity_poly.pdbx_seq_one_letter_code
_entity_poly.pdbx_strand_id
1 'polypeptide(L)'
;MYEVFINHHSLILSNSVAKPSYMQHDFNESFNWADFLKNIQQKGPLKLWVKSDDLESSWCSFKAEFELILAAGGLVKKRQDYLFIYRNGKWDLPKGKLENNEDLAECALRE
;
A
#
# COMPACT_ATOMS: atom_id res chain seq x y z
N MET A 1 -9.49 -10.71 1.82
CA MET A 1 -9.67 -9.26 1.69
C MET A 1 -8.33 -8.58 1.82
N TYR A 2 -8.05 -7.66 0.94
CA TYR A 2 -6.82 -6.87 0.98
C TYR A 2 -7.17 -5.41 1.20
N GLU A 3 -6.46 -4.75 2.12
CA GLU A 3 -6.61 -3.33 2.38
C GLU A 3 -5.31 -2.62 2.04
N VAL A 4 -5.40 -1.58 1.22
CA VAL A 4 -4.24 -0.87 0.71
C VAL A 4 -4.47 0.63 0.86
N PHE A 5 -3.41 1.35 1.18
CA PHE A 5 -3.42 2.82 1.22
C PHE A 5 -2.59 3.35 0.07
N ILE A 6 -3.20 4.17 -0.77
CA ILE A 6 -2.54 4.79 -1.92
C ILE A 6 -2.64 6.30 -1.73
N ASN A 7 -1.55 6.93 -1.36
CA ASN A 7 -1.51 8.34 -0.93
C ASN A 7 -2.50 8.53 0.23
N HIS A 8 -3.59 9.30 0.03
CA HIS A 8 -4.64 9.48 1.05
C HIS A 8 -5.87 8.66 0.77
N HIS A 9 -5.84 7.79 -0.22
CA HIS A 9 -6.99 6.93 -0.54
C HIS A 9 -6.89 5.62 0.22
N SER A 10 -8.05 5.13 0.65
CA SER A 10 -8.19 3.79 1.23
C SER A 10 -8.84 2.89 0.19
N LEU A 11 -8.21 1.76 -0.12
CA LEU A 11 -8.70 0.81 -1.10
C LEU A 11 -8.86 -0.56 -0.45
N ILE A 12 -10.05 -1.13 -0.59
CA ILE A 12 -10.30 -2.52 -0.20
C ILE A 12 -10.59 -3.34 -1.45
N LEU A 13 -9.89 -4.46 -1.59
CA LEU A 13 -10.12 -5.46 -2.60
C LEU A 13 -10.73 -6.68 -1.93
N SER A 14 -11.95 -7.03 -2.32
CA SER A 14 -12.74 -8.08 -1.66
C SER A 14 -13.66 -8.79 -2.64
N ASN A 15 -14.10 -9.99 -2.26
CA ASN A 15 -15.14 -10.71 -3.00
C ASN A 15 -16.56 -10.39 -2.49
N SER A 16 -16.69 -9.55 -1.50
CA SER A 16 -17.98 -9.15 -0.93
C SER A 16 -18.39 -7.76 -1.39
N VAL A 17 -19.68 -7.44 -1.21
CA VAL A 17 -20.25 -6.13 -1.52
C VAL A 17 -19.66 -5.08 -0.57
N ALA A 18 -19.46 -3.87 -1.08
CA ALA A 18 -18.89 -2.76 -0.33
C ALA A 18 -19.72 -2.38 0.89
N LYS A 19 -19.02 -1.94 1.94
CA LYS A 19 -19.65 -1.27 3.07
C LYS A 19 -20.22 0.10 2.62
N PRO A 20 -21.26 0.63 3.30
CA PRO A 20 -21.97 1.82 2.83
C PRO A 20 -21.10 3.07 2.60
N SER A 21 -20.01 3.22 3.35
CA SER A 21 -19.14 4.40 3.24
C SER A 21 -18.14 4.34 2.10
N TYR A 22 -18.11 3.21 1.35
CA TYR A 22 -17.15 2.99 0.27
C TYR A 22 -17.81 3.12 -1.10
N MET A 23 -17.04 3.62 -2.07
CA MET A 23 -17.41 3.60 -3.48
C MET A 23 -17.05 2.25 -4.08
N GLN A 24 -18.05 1.48 -4.54
CA GLN A 24 -17.83 0.17 -5.12
C GLN A 24 -17.55 0.25 -6.61
N HIS A 25 -16.51 -0.48 -7.03
CA HIS A 25 -16.20 -0.76 -8.44
C HIS A 25 -16.13 -2.27 -8.61
N ASP A 26 -16.65 -2.77 -9.72
CA ASP A 26 -16.61 -4.19 -10.01
C ASP A 26 -15.41 -4.53 -10.89
N PHE A 27 -14.63 -5.51 -10.47
CA PHE A 27 -13.51 -6.02 -11.25
C PHE A 27 -14.07 -7.00 -12.28
N ASN A 28 -14.06 -6.60 -13.53
CA ASN A 28 -14.56 -7.40 -14.67
C ASN A 28 -13.57 -7.31 -15.83
N GLU A 29 -13.93 -7.88 -16.98
CA GLU A 29 -13.05 -7.89 -18.15
C GLU A 29 -12.67 -6.50 -18.65
N SER A 30 -13.54 -5.52 -18.45
CA SER A 30 -13.27 -4.14 -18.88
C SER A 30 -12.51 -3.32 -17.82
N PHE A 31 -12.29 -3.86 -16.63
CA PHE A 31 -11.58 -3.15 -15.56
C PHE A 31 -10.09 -3.11 -15.85
N ASN A 32 -9.52 -1.91 -15.74
CA ASN A 32 -8.08 -1.68 -15.93
C ASN A 32 -7.51 -0.94 -14.75
N TRP A 33 -6.60 -1.59 -14.02
CA TRP A 33 -5.97 -1.00 -12.84
C TRP A 33 -5.21 0.28 -13.15
N ALA A 34 -4.49 0.32 -14.28
CA ALA A 34 -3.71 1.50 -14.66
C ALA A 34 -4.61 2.73 -14.83
N ASP A 35 -5.74 2.58 -15.53
CA ASP A 35 -6.70 3.66 -15.71
C ASP A 35 -7.38 4.05 -14.41
N PHE A 36 -7.75 3.06 -13.60
CA PHE A 36 -8.37 3.30 -12.28
C PHE A 36 -7.44 4.11 -11.38
N LEU A 37 -6.18 3.72 -11.26
CA LEU A 37 -5.20 4.41 -10.44
C LEU A 37 -4.92 5.83 -10.95
N LYS A 38 -4.86 5.99 -12.26
CA LYS A 38 -4.67 7.31 -12.87
C LYS A 38 -5.86 8.23 -12.58
N ASN A 39 -7.08 7.71 -12.63
CA ASN A 39 -8.29 8.49 -12.39
C ASN A 39 -8.40 9.00 -10.96
N ILE A 40 -7.91 8.25 -9.97
CA ILE A 40 -7.99 8.67 -8.56
C ILE A 40 -6.82 9.55 -8.12
N GLN A 41 -5.75 9.62 -8.92
CA GLN A 41 -4.48 10.25 -8.54
C GLN A 41 -4.62 11.72 -8.12
N GLN A 42 -5.50 12.46 -8.79
CA GLN A 42 -5.68 13.91 -8.56
C GLN A 42 -6.91 14.24 -7.73
N LYS A 43 -7.61 13.23 -7.24
CA LYS A 43 -8.81 13.44 -6.43
C LYS A 43 -8.43 13.53 -4.95
N GLY A 44 -9.29 14.20 -4.16
CA GLY A 44 -9.18 14.22 -2.71
C GLY A 44 -9.33 12.81 -2.12
N PRO A 45 -9.20 12.67 -0.79
CA PRO A 45 -9.28 11.36 -0.13
C PRO A 45 -10.55 10.61 -0.49
N LEU A 46 -10.40 9.34 -0.92
CA LEU A 46 -11.50 8.48 -1.30
C LEU A 46 -11.45 7.18 -0.52
N LYS A 47 -12.63 6.61 -0.26
CA LYS A 47 -12.79 5.26 0.24
C LYS A 47 -13.29 4.39 -0.89
N LEU A 48 -12.44 3.51 -1.39
CA LEU A 48 -12.66 2.74 -2.60
C LEU A 48 -12.79 1.26 -2.27
N TRP A 49 -13.71 0.59 -2.96
CA TRP A 49 -13.93 -0.83 -2.80
C TRP A 49 -13.99 -1.48 -4.17
N VAL A 50 -13.09 -2.39 -4.44
CA VAL A 50 -13.10 -3.17 -5.67
C VAL A 50 -13.57 -4.58 -5.35
N LYS A 51 -14.73 -4.93 -5.87
CA LYS A 51 -15.30 -6.26 -5.71
C LYS A 51 -14.84 -7.15 -6.84
N SER A 52 -14.26 -8.30 -6.49
CA SER A 52 -13.79 -9.28 -7.47
C SER A 52 -14.21 -10.69 -7.07
N ASP A 53 -14.73 -11.44 -8.02
CA ASP A 53 -15.09 -12.85 -7.81
C ASP A 53 -13.85 -13.75 -7.75
N ASP A 54 -12.75 -13.35 -8.41
CA ASP A 54 -11.46 -14.02 -8.31
C ASP A 54 -10.47 -13.08 -7.61
N LEU A 55 -10.49 -13.11 -6.28
CA LEU A 55 -9.73 -12.18 -5.45
C LEU A 55 -8.22 -12.29 -5.67
N GLU A 56 -7.70 -13.51 -5.77
CA GLU A 56 -6.26 -13.71 -5.93
C GLU A 56 -5.75 -13.24 -7.29
N SER A 57 -6.50 -13.48 -8.34
CA SER A 57 -6.16 -13.01 -9.68
C SER A 57 -6.16 -11.47 -9.74
N SER A 58 -7.18 -10.85 -9.19
CA SER A 58 -7.27 -9.38 -9.17
C SER A 58 -6.18 -8.75 -8.30
N TRP A 59 -5.83 -9.39 -7.19
CA TRP A 59 -4.73 -8.95 -6.34
C TRP A 59 -3.39 -9.04 -7.06
N CYS A 60 -3.14 -10.14 -7.78
CA CYS A 60 -1.93 -10.29 -8.58
C CYS A 60 -1.83 -9.22 -9.68
N SER A 61 -2.92 -8.92 -10.37
CA SER A 61 -2.94 -7.88 -11.39
C SER A 61 -2.76 -6.49 -10.81
N PHE A 62 -3.28 -6.23 -9.61
CA PHE A 62 -3.05 -4.99 -8.88
C PHE A 62 -1.56 -4.82 -8.54
N LYS A 63 -0.94 -5.84 -7.94
CA LYS A 63 0.47 -5.79 -7.58
C LYS A 63 1.38 -5.59 -8.79
N ALA A 64 0.99 -6.07 -9.96
CA ALA A 64 1.78 -5.93 -11.19
C ALA A 64 1.92 -4.48 -11.66
N GLU A 65 1.05 -3.57 -11.18
CA GLU A 65 1.15 -2.15 -11.50
C GLU A 65 2.24 -1.43 -10.68
N PHE A 66 2.81 -2.09 -9.68
CA PHE A 66 3.78 -1.48 -8.77
C PHE A 66 5.09 -2.25 -8.78
N GLU A 67 6.17 -1.51 -8.58
CA GLU A 67 7.47 -2.12 -8.30
C GLU A 67 7.55 -2.46 -6.82
N LEU A 68 7.81 -3.74 -6.50
CA LEU A 68 7.99 -4.15 -5.12
C LEU A 68 9.39 -3.80 -4.65
N ILE A 69 9.45 -2.92 -3.66
CA ILE A 69 10.71 -2.53 -3.03
C ILE A 69 10.70 -3.07 -1.61
N LEU A 70 11.59 -4.01 -1.32
CA LEU A 70 11.75 -4.53 0.03
C LEU A 70 12.61 -3.57 0.84
N ALA A 71 12.12 -3.24 2.02
CA ALA A 71 12.81 -2.34 2.93
C ALA A 71 12.65 -2.84 4.36
N ALA A 72 13.59 -2.49 5.22
CA ALA A 72 13.51 -2.77 6.64
C ALA A 72 13.93 -1.54 7.42
N GLY A 73 13.40 -1.40 8.63
CA GLY A 73 13.72 -0.32 9.53
C GLY A 73 13.64 -0.78 10.96
N GLY A 74 14.03 0.08 11.86
CA GLY A 74 14.00 -0.21 13.29
C GLY A 74 13.23 0.85 14.06
N LEU A 75 12.68 0.45 15.20
CA LEU A 75 12.11 1.40 16.15
C LEU A 75 13.25 1.81 17.09
N VAL A 76 13.68 3.07 16.99
CA VAL A 76 14.75 3.60 17.81
C VAL A 76 14.12 4.33 19.00
N LYS A 77 14.46 3.87 20.21
CA LYS A 77 13.90 4.40 21.44
C LYS A 77 15.01 4.94 22.33
N LYS A 78 14.83 6.16 22.80
CA LYS A 78 15.70 6.75 23.82
C LYS A 78 14.83 7.17 25.00
N ARG A 79 15.00 6.53 26.17
CA ARG A 79 14.13 6.70 27.33
C ARG A 79 12.70 6.32 26.95
N GLN A 80 11.77 7.28 26.88
CA GLN A 80 10.39 7.05 26.48
C GLN A 80 10.07 7.62 25.09
N ASP A 81 11.10 8.12 24.39
CA ASP A 81 10.93 8.73 23.08
C ASP A 81 11.29 7.74 21.98
N TYR A 82 10.58 7.84 20.87
CA TYR A 82 10.83 7.05 19.67
C TYR A 82 11.31 7.96 18.56
N LEU A 83 12.27 7.47 17.77
CA LEU A 83 12.78 8.20 16.62
C LEU A 83 11.87 8.00 15.41
N PHE A 84 11.41 9.11 14.87
CA PHE A 84 10.73 9.16 13.57
C PHE A 84 11.55 10.02 12.63
N ILE A 85 11.51 9.69 11.34
CA ILE A 85 12.09 10.53 10.30
C ILE A 85 11.00 11.25 9.55
N TYR A 86 11.30 12.49 9.13
CA TYR A 86 10.42 13.27 8.28
C TYR A 86 11.03 13.31 6.89
N ARG A 87 10.34 12.71 5.94
CA ARG A 87 10.84 12.59 4.58
C ARG A 87 9.69 12.68 3.59
N ASN A 88 9.90 13.42 2.51
CA ASN A 88 8.90 13.62 1.46
C ASN A 88 7.55 14.14 2.00
N GLY A 89 7.62 15.04 2.99
CA GLY A 89 6.43 15.62 3.60
C GLY A 89 5.67 14.68 4.54
N LYS A 90 6.27 13.56 4.96
CA LYS A 90 5.63 12.56 5.82
C LYS A 90 6.55 12.11 6.93
N TRP A 91 5.95 11.81 8.09
CA TRP A 91 6.64 11.13 9.19
C TRP A 91 6.72 9.63 8.91
N ASP A 92 7.87 9.04 9.21
CA ASP A 92 8.11 7.62 8.99
C ASP A 92 9.12 7.10 10.02
N LEU A 93 9.26 5.78 10.10
CA LEU A 93 10.30 5.14 10.89
C LEU A 93 11.59 5.03 10.07
N PRO A 94 12.77 5.01 10.73
CA PRO A 94 14.03 4.76 10.01
C PRO A 94 13.95 3.43 9.27
N LYS A 95 14.23 3.48 7.95
CA LYS A 95 14.19 2.28 7.11
C LYS A 95 15.03 2.49 5.86
N GLY A 96 15.41 1.40 5.22
CA GLY A 96 16.14 1.44 3.97
C GLY A 96 15.86 0.21 3.12
N LYS A 97 16.25 0.27 1.85
CA LYS A 97 16.11 -0.85 0.93
C LYS A 97 17.02 -2.01 1.35
N LEU A 98 16.50 -3.22 1.17
CA LEU A 98 17.28 -4.43 1.40
C LEU A 98 18.39 -4.53 0.36
N GLU A 99 19.63 -4.69 0.80
CA GLU A 99 20.79 -4.86 -0.08
C GLU A 99 21.01 -6.35 -0.39
N ASN A 100 21.82 -6.60 -1.44
CA ASN A 100 22.15 -7.97 -1.82
C ASN A 100 22.82 -8.71 -0.66
N ASN A 101 22.40 -9.96 -0.43
CA ASN A 101 22.91 -10.80 0.64
C ASN A 101 22.67 -10.29 2.06
N GLU A 102 21.73 -9.36 2.21
CA GLU A 102 21.34 -8.78 3.49
C GLU A 102 19.96 -9.32 3.88
N ASP A 103 19.77 -9.73 5.12
CA ASP A 103 18.45 -10.06 5.63
C ASP A 103 17.73 -8.82 6.17
N LEU A 104 16.46 -8.97 6.52
CA LEU A 104 15.64 -7.85 6.97
C LEU A 104 16.14 -7.25 8.29
N ALA A 105 16.67 -8.08 9.19
CA ALA A 105 17.20 -7.62 10.47
C ALA A 105 18.47 -6.80 10.27
N GLU A 106 19.37 -7.24 9.40
CA GLU A 106 20.59 -6.52 9.06
C GLU A 106 20.28 -5.17 8.42
N CYS A 107 19.33 -5.14 7.49
CA CYS A 107 18.88 -3.90 6.87
C CYS A 107 18.32 -2.92 7.90
N ALA A 108 17.49 -3.40 8.83
CA ALA A 108 16.93 -2.57 9.89
C ALA A 108 18.00 -1.96 10.79
N LEU A 109 19.03 -2.74 11.14
CA LEU A 109 20.12 -2.26 11.98
C LEU A 109 21.02 -1.24 11.27
N ARG A 110 21.22 -1.41 9.95
CA ARG A 110 22.00 -0.48 9.13
C ARG A 110 21.33 0.90 9.03
N GLU A 111 20.02 0.94 8.96
CA GLU A 111 19.25 2.17 8.85
C GLU A 111 18.80 2.68 10.23
#